data_41420ea5355577e810c969489558f354
#
_entry.id   41420ea5355577e810c969489558f354
#
_cell.length_a   1.000
_cell.length_b   1.000
_cell.length_c   1.000
_cell.angle_alpha   90.00
_cell.angle_beta   90.00
_cell.angle_gamma   90.00
#
_symmetry.space_group_name_H-M   'P 1'
#
loop_
_entity.id
_entity.type
_entity.pdbx_description
1 polymer ?
#
loop_
_entity_poly.entity_id
_entity_poly.type
_entity_poly.pdbx_seq_one_letter_code
_entity_poly.pdbx_strand_id
1 'polypeptide(L)'
;MSHNSFGHLFRVTTWGESHGPALGCTVDGAPPRVPITQDDIQHWLDRRKPGQNRFTTQRREADAVKILSGVFEHPETGALVTTGTPIQLMIENTDQRSKDYGDIKDKYRPGHADYTYDAKYGIRDYR
;
A
#
# COMPACT_ATOMS: atom_id res chain seq x y z
N MET A 1 -7.01 5.49 -18.90
CA MET A 1 -8.33 4.92 -18.62
C MET A 1 -8.57 4.59 -17.16
N SER A 2 -7.53 4.44 -16.36
CA SER A 2 -7.64 4.24 -14.91
C SER A 2 -7.25 5.52 -14.18
N HIS A 3 -7.86 5.74 -13.02
CA HIS A 3 -7.61 6.89 -12.17
C HIS A 3 -7.04 6.45 -10.82
N ASN A 4 -5.84 5.85 -10.87
CA ASN A 4 -5.14 5.36 -9.68
C ASN A 4 -4.12 6.37 -9.13
N SER A 5 -4.04 7.54 -9.77
CA SER A 5 -3.17 8.63 -9.37
C SER A 5 -3.99 9.83 -8.91
N PHE A 6 -3.56 10.43 -7.80
CA PHE A 6 -4.21 11.57 -7.17
C PHE A 6 -3.22 12.72 -7.08
N GLY A 7 -3.73 13.95 -7.18
CA GLY A 7 -2.94 15.15 -7.03
C GLY A 7 -2.37 15.68 -8.33
N HIS A 8 -1.65 16.77 -8.25
CA HIS A 8 -1.03 17.44 -9.39
C HIS A 8 0.47 17.63 -9.17
N LEU A 9 0.88 18.60 -8.38
CA LEU A 9 2.29 18.81 -8.04
C LEU A 9 2.79 17.82 -6.99
N PHE A 10 1.93 17.44 -6.06
CA PHE A 10 2.16 16.34 -5.14
C PHE A 10 1.20 15.22 -5.54
N ARG A 11 1.74 14.12 -6.01
CA ARG A 11 0.96 13.05 -6.62
C ARG A 11 1.21 11.73 -5.92
N VAL A 12 0.14 10.96 -5.78
CA VAL A 12 0.22 9.61 -5.21
C VAL A 12 -0.44 8.64 -6.20
N THR A 13 0.27 7.59 -6.55
CA THR A 13 -0.26 6.46 -7.32
C THR A 13 -0.29 5.25 -6.41
N THR A 14 -1.45 4.64 -6.24
CA THR A 14 -1.61 3.39 -5.49
C THR A 14 -1.58 2.21 -6.44
N TRP A 15 -1.08 1.08 -5.98
CA TRP A 15 -0.99 -0.14 -6.76
C TRP A 15 -1.09 -1.38 -5.87
N GLY A 16 -1.40 -2.49 -6.49
CA GLY A 16 -1.46 -3.80 -5.83
C GLY A 16 -2.87 -4.19 -5.41
N GLU A 17 -3.04 -5.45 -5.11
CA GLU A 17 -4.28 -6.05 -4.65
C GLU A 17 -4.11 -6.51 -3.20
N SER A 18 -5.16 -6.40 -2.39
CA SER A 18 -5.09 -6.71 -0.95
C SER A 18 -4.70 -8.15 -0.65
N HIS A 19 -4.95 -9.07 -1.57
CA HIS A 19 -4.53 -10.47 -1.47
C HIS A 19 -3.56 -10.89 -2.57
N GLY A 20 -3.01 -9.92 -3.30
CA GLY A 20 -1.90 -10.14 -4.23
C GLY A 20 -0.57 -10.27 -3.50
N PRO A 21 0.56 -10.32 -4.22
CA PRO A 21 1.90 -10.47 -3.62
C PRO A 21 2.30 -9.29 -2.73
N ALA A 22 1.88 -8.08 -3.10
CA ALA A 22 2.20 -6.86 -2.39
C ALA A 22 1.25 -5.75 -2.79
N LEU A 23 1.23 -4.70 -2.00
CA LEU A 23 0.57 -3.45 -2.37
C LEU A 23 1.42 -2.29 -1.91
N GLY A 24 1.17 -1.13 -2.49
CA GLY A 24 1.94 0.04 -2.12
C GLY A 24 1.49 1.31 -2.80
N CYS A 25 2.35 2.29 -2.75
CA CYS A 25 2.13 3.55 -3.44
C CYS A 25 3.46 4.17 -3.87
N THR A 26 3.36 5.01 -4.89
CA THR A 26 4.45 5.87 -5.33
C THR A 26 4.04 7.31 -5.06
N VAL A 27 4.86 8.03 -4.30
CA VAL A 27 4.65 9.44 -3.99
C VAL A 27 5.63 10.27 -4.79
N ASP A 28 5.14 11.16 -5.62
CA ASP A 28 5.94 12.06 -6.44
C ASP A 28 5.65 13.51 -6.08
N GLY A 29 6.67 14.36 -6.12
CA GLY A 29 6.54 15.78 -5.78
C GLY A 29 6.80 16.12 -4.32
N ALA A 30 7.28 15.17 -3.52
CA ALA A 30 7.72 15.49 -2.17
C ALA A 30 9.00 16.36 -2.25
N PRO A 31 9.06 17.49 -1.52
CA PRO A 31 10.28 18.30 -1.51
C PRO A 31 11.47 17.52 -0.96
N PRO A 32 12.70 17.82 -1.42
CA PRO A 32 13.88 17.18 -0.84
C PRO A 32 14.14 17.69 0.59
N ARG A 33 14.97 16.94 1.33
CA ARG A 33 15.43 17.27 2.69
C ARG A 33 14.35 17.25 3.77
N VAL A 34 13.22 16.61 3.51
CA VAL A 34 12.21 16.40 4.54
C VAL A 34 12.61 15.20 5.38
N PRO A 35 12.78 15.36 6.70
CA PRO A 35 13.08 14.23 7.58
C PRO A 35 11.92 13.22 7.57
N ILE A 36 12.23 11.96 7.32
CA ILE A 36 11.23 10.91 7.32
C ILE A 36 11.90 9.56 7.60
N THR A 37 11.25 8.74 8.41
CA THR A 37 11.69 7.39 8.71
C THR A 37 10.60 6.38 8.39
N GLN A 38 10.99 5.12 8.31
CA GLN A 38 10.02 4.02 8.17
C GLN A 38 9.01 4.04 9.33
N ASP A 39 9.46 4.35 10.53
CA ASP A 39 8.60 4.40 11.73
C ASP A 39 7.55 5.51 11.63
N ASP A 40 7.90 6.66 11.05
CA ASP A 40 6.93 7.75 10.83
C ASP A 40 5.76 7.26 9.96
N ILE A 41 6.08 6.55 8.89
CA ILE A 41 5.07 6.01 7.97
C ILE A 41 4.30 4.88 8.65
N GLN A 42 5.01 3.99 9.34
CA GLN A 42 4.42 2.84 10.02
C GLN A 42 3.41 3.27 11.08
N HIS A 43 3.69 4.35 11.78
CA HIS A 43 2.76 4.91 12.78
C HIS A 43 1.36 5.19 12.20
N TRP A 44 1.31 5.76 11.00
CA TRP A 44 0.05 6.06 10.34
C TRP A 44 -0.61 4.81 9.75
N LEU A 45 0.18 3.87 9.25
CA LEU A 45 -0.33 2.58 8.76
C LEU A 45 -0.92 1.74 9.89
N ASP A 46 -0.31 1.77 11.06
CA ASP A 46 -0.80 1.04 12.23
C ASP A 46 -2.17 1.51 12.69
N ARG A 47 -2.50 2.77 12.44
CA ARG A 47 -3.83 3.32 12.73
C ARG A 47 -4.94 2.74 11.84
N ARG A 48 -4.58 2.14 10.72
CA ARG A 48 -5.52 1.51 9.78
C ARG A 48 -5.77 0.05 10.08
N LYS A 49 -4.95 -0.58 10.91
CA LYS A 49 -5.05 -2.02 11.15
C LYS A 49 -6.37 -2.39 11.78
N PRO A 50 -7.07 -3.41 11.25
CA PRO A 50 -8.08 -4.09 12.03
C PRO A 50 -7.38 -4.65 13.26
N GLY A 51 -7.95 -4.48 14.43
CA GLY A 51 -7.34 -5.05 15.61
C GLY A 51 -6.66 -4.07 16.54
N GLN A 52 -7.00 -2.80 16.46
CA GLN A 52 -6.49 -1.80 17.40
C GLN A 52 -7.05 -1.96 18.82
N ASN A 53 -7.96 -2.91 19.03
CA ASN A 53 -8.43 -3.23 20.36
C ASN A 53 -8.04 -4.67 20.74
N ARG A 54 -8.09 -4.96 22.06
CA ARG A 54 -7.67 -6.24 22.64
C ARG A 54 -8.47 -7.46 22.18
N PHE A 55 -9.57 -7.27 21.45
CA PHE A 55 -10.46 -8.33 21.01
C PHE A 55 -10.25 -8.78 19.57
N THR A 56 -9.34 -8.17 18.86
CA THR A 56 -9.11 -8.47 17.45
C THR A 56 -7.78 -9.19 17.23
N THR A 57 -7.75 -10.06 16.23
CA THR A 57 -6.57 -10.86 15.90
C THR A 57 -5.36 -9.99 15.58
N GLN A 58 -4.26 -10.34 16.17
CA GLN A 58 -2.99 -9.62 16.01
C GLN A 58 -2.30 -10.01 14.71
N ARG A 59 -2.44 -9.19 13.68
CA ARG A 59 -1.62 -9.27 12.47
C ARG A 59 -0.54 -8.19 12.52
N ARG A 60 0.35 -8.28 13.47
CA ARG A 60 1.34 -7.21 13.72
C ARG A 60 2.44 -7.12 12.68
N GLU A 61 2.77 -8.21 12.00
CA GLU A 61 3.90 -8.27 11.08
C GLU A 61 3.50 -8.10 9.61
N ALA A 62 2.21 -8.29 9.28
CA ALA A 62 1.74 -8.34 7.91
C ALA A 62 1.73 -6.99 7.18
N ASP A 63 1.81 -5.86 7.90
CA ASP A 63 1.71 -4.52 7.31
C ASP A 63 2.99 -3.69 7.52
N ALA A 64 4.14 -4.34 7.61
CA ALA A 64 5.41 -3.64 7.72
C ALA A 64 5.76 -2.94 6.40
N VAL A 65 5.81 -1.62 6.43
CA VAL A 65 6.15 -0.83 5.26
C VAL A 65 7.65 -0.89 4.97
N LYS A 66 7.99 -0.98 3.69
CA LYS A 66 9.36 -0.84 3.20
C LYS A 66 9.45 0.41 2.33
N ILE A 67 10.47 1.21 2.55
CA ILE A 67 10.79 2.35 1.69
C ILE A 67 11.82 1.88 0.67
N LEU A 68 11.44 1.84 -0.60
CA LEU A 68 12.30 1.30 -1.66
C LEU A 68 13.08 2.38 -2.40
N SER A 69 12.66 3.64 -2.35
CA SER A 69 13.33 4.75 -3.03
C SER A 69 12.91 6.09 -2.43
N GLY A 70 13.63 7.14 -2.81
CA GLY A 70 13.26 8.51 -2.50
C GLY A 70 13.67 8.99 -1.11
N VAL A 71 14.37 8.16 -0.33
CA VAL A 71 14.87 8.49 1.02
C VAL A 71 16.30 8.00 1.14
N PHE A 72 17.16 8.79 1.79
CA PHE A 72 18.55 8.41 2.01
C PHE A 72 19.08 9.08 3.30
N GLU A 73 20.23 8.62 3.77
CA GLU A 73 20.92 9.27 4.87
C GLU A 73 21.59 10.55 4.39
N HIS A 74 21.29 11.64 5.07
CA HIS A 74 21.94 12.92 4.77
C HIS A 74 23.45 12.82 5.09
N PRO A 75 24.34 13.17 4.15
CA PRO A 75 25.78 12.95 4.33
C PRO A 75 26.39 13.68 5.53
N GLU A 76 25.84 14.82 5.92
CA GLU A 76 26.36 15.64 7.00
C GLU A 76 25.76 15.30 8.36
N THR A 77 24.48 14.95 8.40
CA THR A 77 23.76 14.78 9.66
C THR A 77 23.46 13.31 10.01
N GLY A 78 23.52 12.41 9.03
CA GLY A 78 23.11 11.02 9.20
C GLY A 78 21.61 10.80 9.32
N ALA A 79 20.81 11.87 9.28
CA ALA A 79 19.35 11.77 9.34
C ALA A 79 18.78 11.24 8.02
N LEU A 80 17.72 10.46 8.10
CA LEU A 80 16.99 10.01 6.92
C LEU A 80 16.13 11.16 6.41
N VAL A 81 16.29 11.51 5.15
CA VAL A 81 15.58 12.62 4.50
C VAL A 81 15.15 12.24 3.10
N THR A 82 14.12 12.93 2.60
CA THR A 82 13.69 12.77 1.21
C THR A 82 14.75 13.30 0.24
N THR A 83 14.79 12.69 -0.95
CA THR A 83 15.73 13.09 -2.01
C THR A 83 15.13 14.07 -3.02
N GLY A 84 13.81 14.21 -3.04
CA GLY A 84 13.09 14.92 -4.11
C GLY A 84 12.66 14.02 -5.28
N THR A 85 13.18 12.79 -5.33
CA THR A 85 12.76 11.80 -6.33
C THR A 85 11.54 11.01 -5.83
N PRO A 86 10.86 10.24 -6.70
CA PRO A 86 9.69 9.48 -6.26
C PRO A 86 10.00 8.54 -5.11
N ILE A 87 9.10 8.53 -4.13
CA ILE A 87 9.18 7.65 -2.96
C ILE A 87 8.30 6.44 -3.22
N GLN A 88 8.91 5.26 -3.24
CA GLN A 88 8.20 4.00 -3.41
C GLN A 88 8.03 3.32 -2.06
N LEU A 89 6.78 3.09 -1.68
CA LEU A 89 6.42 2.38 -0.45
C LEU A 89 5.77 1.07 -0.81
N MET A 90 6.14 0.01 -0.08
CA MET A 90 5.60 -1.33 -0.32
C MET A 90 5.29 -2.03 0.98
N ILE A 91 4.19 -2.77 0.98
CA ILE A 91 3.82 -3.72 2.02
C ILE A 91 3.71 -5.09 1.35
N GLU A 92 4.54 -6.02 1.77
CA GLU A 92 4.43 -7.40 1.30
C GLU A 92 3.21 -8.07 1.92
N ASN A 93 2.48 -8.80 1.13
CA ASN A 93 1.35 -9.56 1.61
C ASN A 93 1.79 -10.97 1.96
N THR A 94 1.98 -11.24 3.25
CA THR A 94 2.44 -12.52 3.75
C THR A 94 1.31 -13.52 3.98
N ASP A 95 0.06 -13.08 3.90
CA ASP A 95 -1.11 -13.90 4.20
C ASP A 95 -1.96 -14.16 2.94
N GLN A 96 -1.29 -14.56 1.86
CA GLN A 96 -1.98 -14.97 0.63
C GLN A 96 -2.65 -16.33 0.82
N ARG A 97 -3.97 -16.32 0.84
CA ARG A 97 -4.77 -17.56 0.89
C ARG A 97 -5.74 -17.60 -0.28
N SER A 98 -5.22 -17.68 -1.49
CA SER A 98 -6.03 -17.74 -2.70
C SER A 98 -6.99 -18.94 -2.70
N LYS A 99 -6.64 -20.02 -2.02
CA LYS A 99 -7.51 -21.19 -1.85
C LYS A 99 -8.79 -20.88 -1.07
N ASP A 100 -8.77 -19.88 -0.20
CA ASP A 100 -9.93 -19.49 0.61
C ASP A 100 -11.00 -18.78 -0.24
N TYR A 101 -10.68 -18.46 -1.48
CA TYR A 101 -11.57 -17.74 -2.40
C TYR A 101 -12.14 -18.62 -3.52
N GLY A 102 -11.93 -19.93 -3.44
CA GLY A 102 -12.40 -20.86 -4.47
C GLY A 102 -13.92 -20.79 -4.69
N ASP A 103 -14.69 -20.66 -3.62
CA ASP A 103 -16.15 -20.60 -3.68
C ASP A 103 -16.70 -19.31 -4.23
N ILE A 104 -15.91 -18.23 -4.23
CA ILE A 104 -16.33 -16.91 -4.70
C ILE A 104 -15.74 -16.55 -6.06
N LYS A 105 -14.97 -17.44 -6.65
CA LYS A 105 -14.35 -17.24 -7.96
C LYS A 105 -15.36 -16.82 -9.04
N ASP A 106 -16.51 -17.46 -9.04
CA ASP A 106 -17.56 -17.26 -10.04
C ASP A 106 -18.70 -16.38 -9.52
N LYS A 107 -18.56 -15.77 -8.34
CA LYS A 107 -19.58 -14.95 -7.70
C LYS A 107 -19.05 -13.56 -7.38
N TYR A 108 -19.92 -12.54 -7.52
CA TYR A 108 -19.59 -11.19 -7.11
C TYR A 108 -19.88 -10.97 -5.63
N ARG A 109 -18.97 -10.28 -4.94
CA ARG A 109 -19.12 -9.99 -3.51
C ARG A 109 -19.59 -8.54 -3.33
N PRO A 110 -20.69 -8.31 -2.60
CA PRO A 110 -21.11 -6.95 -2.26
C PRO A 110 -20.03 -6.20 -1.48
N GLY A 111 -19.83 -4.94 -1.80
CA GLY A 111 -18.84 -4.10 -1.15
C GLY A 111 -17.40 -4.30 -1.62
N HIS A 112 -17.17 -5.23 -2.55
CA HIS A 112 -15.87 -5.45 -3.17
C HIS A 112 -15.91 -5.00 -4.64
N ALA A 113 -14.75 -4.70 -5.19
CA ALA A 113 -14.63 -4.25 -6.58
C ALA A 113 -14.66 -5.44 -7.56
N ASP A 114 -15.61 -6.34 -7.40
CA ASP A 114 -15.75 -7.56 -8.21
C ASP A 114 -16.47 -7.27 -9.52
N TYR A 115 -17.74 -6.88 -9.44
CA TYR A 115 -18.56 -6.61 -10.61
C TYR A 115 -18.03 -5.43 -11.41
N THR A 116 -17.65 -4.36 -10.73
CA THR A 116 -17.16 -3.15 -11.38
C THR A 116 -15.87 -3.37 -12.14
N TYR A 117 -14.95 -4.16 -11.59
CA TYR A 117 -13.71 -4.50 -12.30
C TYR A 117 -13.96 -5.42 -13.48
N ASP A 118 -14.81 -6.43 -13.29
CA ASP A 118 -15.18 -7.32 -14.39
C ASP A 118 -15.87 -6.56 -15.53
N ALA A 119 -16.80 -5.65 -15.18
CA ALA A 119 -17.50 -4.81 -16.16
C ALA A 119 -16.57 -3.84 -16.88
N LYS A 120 -15.58 -3.27 -16.18
CA LYS A 120 -14.67 -2.25 -16.73
C LYS A 120 -13.53 -2.88 -17.52
N TYR A 121 -12.91 -3.93 -17.00
CA TYR A 121 -11.68 -4.51 -17.54
C TYR A 121 -11.86 -5.88 -18.19
N GLY A 122 -13.03 -6.50 -18.07
CA GLY A 122 -13.29 -7.86 -18.59
C GLY A 122 -12.64 -8.97 -17.76
N ILE A 123 -12.07 -8.63 -16.62
CA ILE A 123 -11.45 -9.58 -15.70
C ILE A 123 -11.49 -9.01 -14.29
N ARG A 124 -11.56 -9.87 -13.31
CA ARG A 124 -11.45 -9.47 -11.90
C ARG A 124 -10.49 -10.37 -11.13
N ASP A 125 -9.82 -9.79 -10.17
CA ASP A 125 -9.07 -10.54 -9.17
C ASP A 125 -10.02 -10.85 -8.01
N TYR A 126 -10.34 -12.12 -7.84
CA TYR A 126 -11.29 -12.56 -6.80
C TYR A 126 -10.64 -12.79 -5.43
N ARG A 127 -9.33 -12.60 -5.32
CA ARG A 127 -8.56 -12.79 -4.08
C ARG A 127 -8.78 -11.71 -3.06
#